data_34da4c9ac107106bbeb5723337393e93
#
_entry.id   34da4c9ac107106bbeb5723337393e93
#
_cell.length_a   1.000
_cell.length_b   1.000
_cell.length_c   1.000
_cell.angle_alpha   90.00
_cell.angle_beta   90.00
_cell.angle_gamma   90.00
#
_symmetry.space_group_name_H-M   'P 1'
#
loop_
_entity.id
_entity.type
_entity.pdbx_description
1 polymer ?
#
loop_
_entity_poly.entity_id
_entity_poly.type
_entity_poly.pdbx_seq_one_letter_code
_entity_poly.pdbx_strand_id
1 'polypeptide(L)'
;SKPMRIPIWISNRHVHLSQVDVEKLFGKWYQLTKMKDITQPGQFACNEVLTIAGPNGNIPNVRVVGPTRKESQVEIMLGDNFILWTKTPVRVSGEFTDGESITLIWPAWEAYVTKGMIVSQRHLHCTIAEAEDMGLKNGDLIKIKIPGPRGLIFEHVAVRARDDYALDFHIDIEEANSAWVKPGDWGEIVL
;
A
#
# COMPACT_ATOMS: atom_id res chain seq x y z
N SER A 1 -4.87 -30.43 10.16
CA SER A 1 -4.81 -29.17 10.90
C SER A 1 -5.73 -28.14 10.22
N LYS A 2 -6.42 -27.31 11.00
CA LYS A 2 -7.20 -26.20 10.42
C LYS A 2 -6.24 -25.27 9.70
N PRO A 3 -6.55 -24.85 8.45
CA PRO A 3 -5.75 -23.85 7.75
C PRO A 3 -5.72 -22.55 8.57
N MET A 4 -4.55 -21.92 8.63
CA MET A 4 -4.39 -20.65 9.34
C MET A 4 -5.14 -19.55 8.58
N ARG A 5 -6.04 -18.87 9.26
CA ARG A 5 -6.76 -17.71 8.73
C ARG A 5 -5.92 -16.46 8.88
N ILE A 6 -5.67 -15.80 7.76
CA ILE A 6 -4.94 -14.55 7.71
C ILE A 6 -5.93 -13.41 7.51
N PRO A 7 -6.00 -12.41 8.41
CA PRO A 7 -6.86 -11.27 8.20
C PRO A 7 -6.42 -10.49 6.97
N ILE A 8 -7.37 -9.88 6.25
CA ILE A 8 -7.09 -9.15 5.02
C ILE A 8 -7.19 -7.66 5.29
N TRP A 9 -6.18 -6.90 4.85
CA TRP A 9 -6.21 -5.45 4.77
C TRP A 9 -6.40 -5.03 3.32
N ILE A 10 -7.41 -4.20 3.06
CA ILE A 10 -7.71 -3.66 1.72
C ILE A 10 -7.26 -2.21 1.69
N SER A 11 -6.30 -1.90 0.82
CA SER A 11 -5.80 -0.53 0.65
C SER A 11 -6.41 0.15 -0.57
N ASN A 12 -6.64 1.45 -0.47
CA ASN A 12 -6.88 2.33 -1.60
C ASN A 12 -5.56 2.99 -2.01
N ARG A 13 -5.55 3.72 -3.13
CA ARG A 13 -4.42 4.57 -3.48
C ARG A 13 -4.11 5.53 -2.33
N HIS A 14 -2.84 5.78 -2.08
CA HIS A 14 -2.41 6.64 -0.97
C HIS A 14 -1.00 7.18 -1.19
N VAL A 15 -0.62 8.16 -0.38
CA VAL A 15 0.68 8.83 -0.46
C VAL A 15 1.39 8.73 0.88
N HIS A 16 2.66 8.34 0.84
CA HIS A 16 3.60 8.50 1.95
C HIS A 16 4.48 9.72 1.65
N LEU A 17 4.67 10.61 2.60
CA LEU A 17 5.43 11.83 2.40
C LEU A 17 6.73 11.85 3.21
N SER A 18 7.79 12.42 2.62
CA SER A 18 8.93 12.89 3.38
C SER A 18 8.56 14.20 4.10
N GLN A 19 9.27 14.53 5.17
CA GLN A 19 9.05 15.82 5.87
C GLN A 19 9.32 17.02 4.94
N VAL A 20 10.29 16.89 4.03
CA VAL A 20 10.57 17.92 3.02
C VAL A 20 9.35 18.18 2.14
N ASP A 21 8.70 17.13 1.65
CA ASP A 21 7.51 17.28 0.80
C ASP A 21 6.29 17.73 1.60
N VAL A 22 6.14 17.31 2.87
CA VAL A 22 5.11 17.86 3.78
C VAL A 22 5.23 19.37 3.85
N GLU A 23 6.44 19.89 4.07
CA GLU A 23 6.66 21.34 4.19
C GLU A 23 6.48 22.08 2.86
N LYS A 24 6.82 21.46 1.75
CA LYS A 24 6.53 22.04 0.41
C LYS A 24 5.04 22.19 0.14
N LEU A 25 4.24 21.21 0.58
CA LEU A 25 2.81 21.15 0.29
C LEU A 25 1.97 21.93 1.30
N PHE A 26 2.31 21.86 2.58
CA PHE A 26 1.49 22.36 3.68
C PHE A 26 2.12 23.54 4.44
N GLY A 27 3.40 23.83 4.22
CA GLY A 27 4.11 24.90 4.87
C GLY A 27 5.17 24.42 5.87
N LYS A 28 6.10 25.33 6.17
CA LYS A 28 7.21 25.06 7.07
C LYS A 28 6.72 24.65 8.46
N TRP A 29 7.32 23.63 9.05
CA TRP A 29 6.97 23.07 10.38
C TRP A 29 5.61 22.39 10.45
N TYR A 30 4.93 22.19 9.32
CA TYR A 30 3.65 21.50 9.31
C TYR A 30 3.78 20.06 9.82
N GLN A 31 2.81 19.64 10.64
CA GLN A 31 2.71 18.27 11.15
C GLN A 31 1.48 17.62 10.57
N LEU A 32 1.63 16.41 10.00
CA LEU A 32 0.50 15.61 9.56
C LEU A 32 -0.45 15.33 10.72
N THR A 33 -1.74 15.38 10.43
CA THR A 33 -2.78 15.18 11.44
C THR A 33 -3.42 13.80 11.30
N LYS A 34 -3.41 13.05 12.39
CA LYS A 34 -3.94 11.69 12.43
C LYS A 34 -5.47 11.69 12.40
N MET A 35 -6.05 10.95 11.48
CA MET A 35 -7.48 10.67 11.41
C MET A 35 -7.81 9.37 12.15
N LYS A 36 -7.08 8.29 11.84
CA LYS A 36 -7.24 6.98 12.49
C LYS A 36 -6.01 6.11 12.29
N ASP A 37 -5.80 5.17 13.22
CA ASP A 37 -4.79 4.13 13.05
C ASP A 37 -5.20 3.16 11.92
N ILE A 38 -4.19 2.59 11.26
CA ILE A 38 -4.36 1.48 10.33
C ILE A 38 -3.82 0.19 10.96
N THR A 39 -3.91 -0.95 10.26
CA THR A 39 -3.54 -2.25 10.84
C THR A 39 -2.08 -2.33 11.28
N GLN A 40 -1.17 -1.76 10.51
CA GLN A 40 0.26 -1.82 10.85
C GLN A 40 0.59 -0.85 11.99
N PRO A 41 1.27 -1.33 13.05
CA PRO A 41 1.58 -0.51 14.23
C PRO A 41 2.35 0.77 13.88
N GLY A 42 1.94 1.88 14.46
CA GLY A 42 2.56 3.18 14.27
C GLY A 42 2.21 3.89 12.98
N GLN A 43 1.52 3.24 12.06
CA GLN A 43 1.02 3.86 10.83
C GLN A 43 -0.42 4.37 11.01
N PHE A 44 -0.74 5.44 10.32
CA PHE A 44 -2.06 6.06 10.44
C PHE A 44 -2.50 6.76 9.15
N ALA A 45 -3.81 6.74 8.90
CA ALA A 45 -4.41 7.58 7.89
C ALA A 45 -4.49 9.02 8.40
N CYS A 46 -4.06 9.97 7.58
CA CYS A 46 -4.09 11.39 7.89
C CYS A 46 -5.40 12.04 7.44
N ASN A 47 -5.73 13.21 8.01
CA ASN A 47 -6.80 14.06 7.50
C ASN A 47 -6.44 14.66 6.13
N GLU A 48 -5.16 14.87 5.87
CA GLU A 48 -4.64 15.46 4.65
C GLU A 48 -4.89 14.55 3.45
N VAL A 49 -5.34 15.16 2.36
CA VAL A 49 -5.50 14.54 1.05
C VAL A 49 -4.81 15.38 0.01
N LEU A 50 -4.37 14.76 -1.07
CA LEU A 50 -3.67 15.40 -2.17
C LEU A 50 -4.32 15.04 -3.50
N THR A 51 -4.13 15.88 -4.51
CA THR A 51 -4.33 15.50 -5.89
C THR A 51 -3.01 14.95 -6.43
N ILE A 52 -3.04 13.80 -7.07
CA ILE A 52 -1.91 13.27 -7.84
C ILE A 52 -2.15 13.58 -9.32
N ALA A 53 -1.14 14.12 -9.96
CA ALA A 53 -1.22 14.60 -11.35
C ALA A 53 -0.22 13.87 -12.24
N GLY A 54 -0.74 13.12 -13.20
CA GLY A 54 0.02 12.47 -14.26
C GLY A 54 0.14 13.36 -15.51
N PRO A 55 0.73 12.84 -16.58
CA PRO A 55 0.94 13.60 -17.82
C PRO A 55 -0.33 14.15 -18.46
N ASN A 56 -1.47 13.48 -18.28
CA ASN A 56 -2.71 13.86 -18.94
C ASN A 56 -3.97 13.55 -18.12
N GLY A 57 -3.85 13.50 -16.82
CA GLY A 57 -5.00 13.27 -15.94
C GLY A 57 -4.62 13.34 -14.47
N ASN A 58 -5.62 13.61 -13.65
CA ASN A 58 -5.46 13.82 -12.21
C ASN A 58 -6.40 12.91 -11.43
N ILE A 59 -5.99 12.52 -10.22
CA ILE A 59 -6.85 11.86 -9.24
C ILE A 59 -6.85 12.71 -7.96
N PRO A 60 -7.99 13.30 -7.59
CA PRO A 60 -8.10 14.10 -6.37
C PRO A 60 -8.35 13.21 -5.13
N ASN A 61 -8.26 13.84 -3.97
CA ASN A 61 -8.61 13.24 -2.67
C ASN A 61 -7.83 11.96 -2.33
N VAL A 62 -6.56 11.90 -2.73
CA VAL A 62 -5.68 10.79 -2.39
C VAL A 62 -5.16 10.98 -0.97
N ARG A 63 -5.45 10.00 -0.10
CA ARG A 63 -5.13 10.04 1.32
C ARG A 63 -3.63 9.98 1.58
N VAL A 64 -3.16 10.84 2.49
CA VAL A 64 -1.83 10.73 3.06
C VAL A 64 -1.84 9.69 4.19
N VAL A 65 -0.83 8.84 4.22
CA VAL A 65 -0.59 7.86 5.28
C VAL A 65 0.71 8.23 5.99
N GLY A 66 0.61 8.46 7.28
CA GLY A 66 1.74 8.76 8.15
C GLY A 66 2.28 7.53 8.89
N PRO A 67 3.38 7.70 9.59
CA PRO A 67 4.18 8.93 9.75
C PRO A 67 5.00 9.28 8.49
N THR A 68 5.73 10.40 8.54
CA THR A 68 6.66 10.79 7.47
C THR A 68 7.74 9.73 7.27
N ARG A 69 8.17 9.58 6.03
CA ARG A 69 9.23 8.67 5.61
C ARG A 69 10.47 9.44 5.14
N LYS A 70 11.58 8.74 4.94
CA LYS A 70 12.79 9.33 4.37
C LYS A 70 12.54 9.90 2.98
N GLU A 71 11.77 9.17 2.16
CA GLU A 71 11.41 9.56 0.79
C GLU A 71 9.91 9.43 0.59
N SER A 72 9.35 10.31 -0.23
CA SER A 72 7.94 10.23 -0.62
C SER A 72 7.72 9.05 -1.56
N GLN A 73 6.59 8.36 -1.37
CA GLN A 73 6.17 7.23 -2.18
C GLN A 73 4.67 7.32 -2.43
N VAL A 74 4.26 7.02 -3.65
CA VAL A 74 2.85 6.98 -4.03
C VAL A 74 2.49 5.56 -4.43
N GLU A 75 1.41 5.04 -3.88
CA GLU A 75 0.88 3.72 -4.23
C GLU A 75 -0.46 3.89 -4.91
N ILE A 76 -0.57 3.38 -6.13
CA ILE A 76 -1.79 3.40 -6.95
C ILE A 76 -2.25 1.99 -7.28
N MET A 77 -3.45 1.88 -7.83
CA MET A 77 -3.96 0.64 -8.41
C MET A 77 -3.66 0.62 -9.92
N LEU A 78 -3.63 -0.56 -10.53
CA LEU A 78 -3.33 -0.69 -11.97
C LEU A 78 -4.28 0.14 -12.85
N GLY A 79 -5.56 0.21 -12.50
CA GLY A 79 -6.55 0.99 -13.22
C GLY A 79 -6.29 2.50 -13.22
N ASP A 80 -5.60 3.00 -12.20
CA ASP A 80 -5.27 4.42 -12.09
C ASP A 80 -4.32 4.89 -13.21
N ASN A 81 -3.53 3.99 -13.77
CA ASN A 81 -2.65 4.28 -14.90
C ASN A 81 -3.42 4.84 -16.11
N PHE A 82 -4.65 4.37 -16.34
CA PHE A 82 -5.48 4.85 -17.44
C PHE A 82 -5.95 6.29 -17.21
N ILE A 83 -6.20 6.66 -15.95
CA ILE A 83 -6.60 8.03 -15.58
C ILE A 83 -5.39 8.97 -15.67
N LEU A 84 -4.26 8.55 -15.16
CA LEU A 84 -3.04 9.37 -15.06
C LEU A 84 -2.22 9.41 -16.35
N TRP A 85 -2.45 8.48 -17.28
CA TRP A 85 -1.62 8.24 -18.47
C TRP A 85 -0.18 7.87 -18.11
N THR A 86 -0.05 6.95 -17.17
CA THR A 86 1.23 6.44 -16.69
C THR A 86 1.40 4.95 -16.97
N LYS A 87 2.62 4.46 -16.81
CA LYS A 87 2.99 3.03 -16.91
C LYS A 87 3.69 2.62 -15.61
N THR A 88 2.95 2.69 -14.53
CA THR A 88 3.48 2.44 -13.20
C THR A 88 3.77 0.97 -12.98
N PRO A 89 5.00 0.60 -12.58
CA PRO A 89 5.35 -0.79 -12.35
C PRO A 89 4.80 -1.34 -11.03
N VAL A 90 4.63 -2.66 -10.97
CA VAL A 90 4.36 -3.37 -9.73
C VAL A 90 5.68 -3.61 -9.01
N ARG A 91 5.80 -3.12 -7.77
CA ARG A 91 7.00 -3.24 -6.94
C ARG A 91 6.64 -3.48 -5.49
N VAL A 92 7.58 -4.04 -4.74
CA VAL A 92 7.46 -4.15 -3.28
C VAL A 92 7.63 -2.77 -2.67
N SER A 93 6.68 -2.34 -1.85
CA SER A 93 6.69 -1.04 -1.18
C SER A 93 7.99 -0.83 -0.39
N GLY A 94 8.64 0.31 -0.60
CA GLY A 94 9.91 0.67 0.05
C GLY A 94 11.15 -0.02 -0.51
N GLU A 95 11.03 -0.96 -1.44
CA GLU A 95 12.12 -1.78 -1.96
C GLU A 95 12.23 -1.65 -3.49
N PHE A 96 12.30 -0.43 -3.98
CA PHE A 96 12.40 -0.16 -5.42
C PHE A 96 13.17 1.14 -5.69
N THR A 97 13.68 1.28 -6.91
CA THR A 97 14.40 2.48 -7.39
C THR A 97 13.88 2.99 -8.73
N ASP A 98 12.91 2.31 -9.33
CA ASP A 98 12.47 2.50 -10.71
C ASP A 98 10.95 2.68 -10.83
N GLY A 99 10.32 3.28 -9.83
CA GLY A 99 8.91 3.68 -9.91
C GLY A 99 8.67 4.75 -10.98
N GLU A 100 7.40 5.07 -11.20
CA GLU A 100 6.98 6.17 -12.06
C GLU A 100 7.11 7.50 -11.31
N SER A 101 7.28 8.60 -12.04
CA SER A 101 7.28 9.94 -11.45
C SER A 101 5.88 10.54 -11.47
N ILE A 102 5.55 11.36 -10.48
CA ILE A 102 4.22 11.94 -10.31
C ILE A 102 4.31 13.30 -9.62
N THR A 103 3.39 14.20 -9.92
CA THR A 103 3.25 15.46 -9.21
C THR A 103 2.17 15.38 -8.14
N LEU A 104 2.46 15.85 -6.93
CA LEU A 104 1.53 16.00 -5.82
C LEU A 104 1.08 17.44 -5.72
N ILE A 105 -0.22 17.70 -5.53
CA ILE A 105 -0.80 19.04 -5.50
C ILE A 105 -1.65 19.24 -4.26
N TRP A 106 -1.45 20.40 -3.56
CA TRP A 106 -2.27 20.85 -2.43
C TRP A 106 -2.26 22.36 -2.28
N PRO A 107 -3.43 22.98 -2.28
CA PRO A 107 -4.21 23.16 -3.51
C PRO A 107 -3.45 24.07 -4.47
N ALA A 108 -2.56 24.97 -3.94
CA ALA A 108 -1.75 25.92 -4.71
C ALA A 108 -0.26 25.55 -4.75
N TRP A 109 0.16 24.50 -4.05
CA TRP A 109 1.56 24.07 -3.92
C TRP A 109 1.76 22.70 -4.54
N GLU A 110 2.97 22.45 -5.02
CA GLU A 110 3.32 21.21 -5.69
C GLU A 110 4.58 20.60 -5.10
N ALA A 111 4.64 19.27 -5.12
CA ALA A 111 5.85 18.49 -4.89
C ALA A 111 5.98 17.43 -5.98
N TYR A 112 7.15 17.31 -6.58
CA TYR A 112 7.42 16.31 -7.60
C TYR A 112 8.10 15.11 -6.98
N VAL A 113 7.52 13.94 -7.19
CA VAL A 113 8.08 12.66 -6.72
C VAL A 113 8.73 11.94 -7.88
N THR A 114 10.06 11.88 -7.85
CA THR A 114 10.86 11.24 -8.90
C THR A 114 10.92 9.74 -8.66
N LYS A 115 10.43 8.95 -9.63
CA LYS A 115 10.50 7.47 -9.61
C LYS A 115 9.97 6.84 -8.31
N GLY A 116 9.02 7.50 -7.64
CA GLY A 116 8.49 7.09 -6.35
C GLY A 116 7.07 6.55 -6.37
N MET A 117 6.43 6.44 -7.54
CA MET A 117 5.09 5.87 -7.66
C MET A 117 5.14 4.44 -8.16
N ILE A 118 4.41 3.56 -7.46
CA ILE A 118 4.31 2.13 -7.77
C ILE A 118 2.87 1.66 -7.68
N VAL A 119 2.60 0.49 -8.28
CA VAL A 119 1.51 -0.38 -7.87
C VAL A 119 2.10 -1.34 -6.85
N SER A 120 1.57 -1.38 -5.64
CA SER A 120 2.13 -2.22 -4.59
C SER A 120 1.95 -3.71 -4.89
N GLN A 121 3.03 -4.47 -4.85
CA GLN A 121 2.96 -5.93 -4.86
C GLN A 121 2.14 -6.40 -3.67
N ARG A 122 1.15 -7.29 -3.90
CA ARG A 122 0.43 -7.93 -2.81
C ARG A 122 1.39 -8.61 -1.85
N HIS A 123 1.15 -8.52 -0.56
CA HIS A 123 2.11 -9.02 0.41
C HIS A 123 1.46 -9.47 1.72
N LEU A 124 2.17 -10.34 2.42
CA LEU A 124 1.85 -10.79 3.75
C LEU A 124 2.77 -10.09 4.74
N HIS A 125 2.21 -9.31 5.66
CA HIS A 125 2.93 -8.82 6.83
C HIS A 125 2.86 -9.86 7.94
N CYS A 126 3.97 -10.13 8.57
CA CYS A 126 4.02 -10.98 9.78
C CYS A 126 5.26 -10.65 10.60
N THR A 127 5.28 -11.10 11.85
CA THR A 127 6.52 -11.08 12.64
C THR A 127 7.47 -12.17 12.16
N ILE A 128 8.73 -12.08 12.55
CA ILE A 128 9.72 -13.12 12.24
C ILE A 128 9.29 -14.47 12.85
N ALA A 129 8.81 -14.46 14.09
CA ALA A 129 8.33 -15.66 14.76
C ALA A 129 7.13 -16.29 14.04
N GLU A 130 6.16 -15.46 13.59
CA GLU A 130 5.02 -15.96 12.82
C GLU A 130 5.46 -16.56 11.48
N ALA A 131 6.41 -15.94 10.79
CA ALA A 131 6.97 -16.50 9.56
C ALA A 131 7.62 -17.87 9.80
N GLU A 132 8.44 -18.00 10.85
CA GLU A 132 9.06 -19.28 11.24
C GLU A 132 8.01 -20.35 11.52
N ASP A 133 6.97 -20.03 12.30
CA ASP A 133 5.86 -20.95 12.62
C ASP A 133 5.11 -21.41 11.37
N MET A 134 5.02 -20.58 10.36
CA MET A 134 4.41 -20.90 9.07
C MET A 134 5.37 -21.58 8.08
N GLY A 135 6.65 -21.74 8.44
CA GLY A 135 7.68 -22.26 7.55
C GLY A 135 8.07 -21.31 6.42
N LEU A 136 7.91 -20.01 6.63
CA LEU A 136 8.16 -18.96 5.65
C LEU A 136 9.40 -18.13 6.00
N LYS A 137 9.94 -17.48 4.98
CA LYS A 137 11.06 -16.52 5.11
C LYS A 137 10.69 -15.19 4.49
N ASN A 138 11.27 -14.12 5.00
CA ASN A 138 11.16 -12.80 4.37
C ASN A 138 11.61 -12.88 2.90
N GLY A 139 10.77 -12.36 1.99
CA GLY A 139 11.03 -12.38 0.55
C GLY A 139 10.46 -13.59 -0.20
N ASP A 140 9.96 -14.61 0.49
CA ASP A 140 9.27 -15.73 -0.16
C ASP A 140 8.06 -15.21 -0.95
N LEU A 141 7.74 -15.90 -2.04
CA LEU A 141 6.51 -15.70 -2.80
C LEU A 141 5.58 -16.88 -2.55
N ILE A 142 4.44 -16.61 -1.94
CA ILE A 142 3.47 -17.62 -1.54
C ILE A 142 2.13 -17.43 -2.24
N LYS A 143 1.23 -18.38 -2.02
CA LYS A 143 -0.15 -18.36 -2.51
C LYS A 143 -1.10 -18.21 -1.35
N ILE A 144 -2.12 -17.36 -1.51
CA ILE A 144 -3.20 -17.22 -0.52
C ILE A 144 -4.53 -17.40 -1.22
N LYS A 145 -5.32 -18.34 -0.69
CA LYS A 145 -6.66 -18.65 -1.18
C LYS A 145 -7.69 -17.77 -0.46
N ILE A 146 -8.58 -17.20 -1.24
CA ILE A 146 -9.77 -16.52 -0.75
C ILE A 146 -10.96 -17.44 -0.98
N PRO A 147 -11.66 -17.89 0.08
CA PRO A 147 -12.86 -18.71 -0.06
C PRO A 147 -14.07 -17.86 -0.49
N GLY A 148 -15.12 -18.52 -0.95
CA GLY A 148 -16.40 -17.87 -1.23
C GLY A 148 -16.84 -17.98 -2.69
N PRO A 149 -17.99 -17.38 -3.06
CA PRO A 149 -18.59 -17.53 -4.38
C PRO A 149 -17.74 -17.00 -5.54
N ARG A 150 -16.91 -16.01 -5.29
CA ARG A 150 -15.91 -15.50 -6.24
C ARG A 150 -14.49 -15.85 -5.81
N GLY A 151 -14.33 -16.91 -5.01
CA GLY A 151 -13.05 -17.33 -4.48
C GLY A 151 -12.01 -17.58 -5.57
N LEU A 152 -10.77 -17.25 -5.24
CA LEU A 152 -9.60 -17.42 -6.11
C LEU A 152 -8.36 -17.62 -5.25
N ILE A 153 -7.26 -17.95 -5.90
CA ILE A 153 -5.94 -18.02 -5.27
C ILE A 153 -5.10 -16.87 -5.82
N PHE A 154 -4.65 -15.99 -4.93
CA PHE A 154 -3.63 -15.01 -5.28
C PHE A 154 -2.26 -15.67 -5.25
N GLU A 155 -1.56 -15.63 -6.35
CA GLU A 155 -0.16 -16.05 -6.44
C GLU A 155 0.78 -14.86 -6.23
N HIS A 156 2.07 -15.15 -6.06
CA HIS A 156 3.12 -14.13 -5.91
C HIS A 156 2.87 -13.15 -4.76
N VAL A 157 2.36 -13.66 -3.64
CA VAL A 157 2.22 -12.88 -2.41
C VAL A 157 3.59 -12.79 -1.73
N ALA A 158 4.18 -11.60 -1.67
CA ALA A 158 5.50 -11.39 -1.08
C ALA A 158 5.42 -11.44 0.44
N VAL A 159 6.21 -12.31 1.07
CA VAL A 159 6.31 -12.37 2.53
C VAL A 159 7.22 -11.24 3.03
N ARG A 160 6.69 -10.43 3.93
CA ARG A 160 7.40 -9.35 4.60
C ARG A 160 7.39 -9.60 6.11
N ALA A 161 8.50 -10.11 6.62
CA ALA A 161 8.63 -10.49 8.03
C ALA A 161 9.52 -9.48 8.77
N ARG A 162 8.94 -8.82 9.78
CA ARG A 162 9.63 -7.89 10.69
C ARG A 162 8.92 -7.91 12.03
N ASP A 163 9.67 -7.71 13.11
CA ASP A 163 9.08 -7.77 14.46
C ASP A 163 8.12 -6.63 14.80
N ASP A 164 8.17 -5.54 14.03
CA ASP A 164 7.25 -4.40 14.16
C ASP A 164 6.01 -4.50 13.23
N TYR A 165 5.82 -5.61 12.53
CA TYR A 165 4.64 -5.86 11.72
C TYR A 165 3.54 -6.61 12.48
N ALA A 166 2.30 -6.36 12.11
CA ALA A 166 1.14 -7.16 12.49
C ALA A 166 0.72 -8.06 11.34
N LEU A 167 0.21 -9.25 11.66
CA LEU A 167 -0.21 -10.23 10.67
C LEU A 167 -1.38 -9.70 9.84
N ASP A 168 -1.18 -9.48 8.55
CA ASP A 168 -2.24 -9.24 7.59
C ASP A 168 -1.82 -9.63 6.16
N PHE A 169 -2.81 -9.94 5.34
CA PHE A 169 -2.67 -10.06 3.89
C PHE A 169 -3.12 -8.77 3.25
N HIS A 170 -2.19 -8.04 2.66
CA HIS A 170 -2.39 -6.71 2.09
C HIS A 170 -2.63 -6.80 0.59
N ILE A 171 -3.82 -6.37 0.17
CA ILE A 171 -4.24 -6.25 -1.24
C ILE A 171 -4.90 -4.91 -1.46
N ASP A 172 -4.97 -4.46 -2.70
CA ASP A 172 -5.70 -3.25 -3.06
C ASP A 172 -7.19 -3.52 -3.36
N ILE A 173 -7.96 -2.46 -3.60
CA ILE A 173 -9.40 -2.55 -3.88
C ILE A 173 -9.68 -3.35 -5.15
N GLU A 174 -8.87 -3.23 -6.19
CA GLU A 174 -9.08 -3.97 -7.45
C GLU A 174 -8.90 -5.48 -7.22
N GLU A 175 -7.87 -5.87 -6.48
CA GLU A 175 -7.64 -7.26 -6.08
C GLU A 175 -8.77 -7.76 -5.17
N ALA A 176 -9.17 -6.98 -4.19
CA ALA A 176 -10.27 -7.33 -3.28
C ALA A 176 -11.58 -7.53 -4.05
N ASN A 177 -11.91 -6.64 -4.97
CA ASN A 177 -13.13 -6.74 -5.80
C ASN A 177 -13.11 -7.99 -6.67
N SER A 178 -11.97 -8.40 -7.21
CA SER A 178 -11.86 -9.61 -8.04
C SER A 178 -12.27 -10.89 -7.29
N ALA A 179 -11.99 -10.95 -5.99
CA ALA A 179 -12.31 -12.09 -5.12
C ALA A 179 -13.54 -11.83 -4.22
N TRP A 180 -14.19 -10.69 -4.40
CA TRP A 180 -15.31 -10.26 -3.58
C TRP A 180 -14.98 -10.21 -2.08
N VAL A 181 -13.79 -9.72 -1.75
CA VAL A 181 -13.32 -9.54 -0.37
C VAL A 181 -13.95 -8.28 0.24
N LYS A 182 -14.37 -8.39 1.48
CA LYS A 182 -14.90 -7.29 2.30
C LYS A 182 -14.04 -7.09 3.54
N PRO A 183 -14.05 -5.90 4.16
CA PRO A 183 -13.40 -5.71 5.46
C PRO A 183 -13.85 -6.76 6.47
N GLY A 184 -12.89 -7.38 7.17
CA GLY A 184 -13.13 -8.47 8.11
C GLY A 184 -13.04 -9.88 7.53
N ASP A 185 -12.93 -10.02 6.21
CA ASP A 185 -12.68 -11.30 5.56
C ASP A 185 -11.23 -11.76 5.80
N TRP A 186 -10.98 -13.01 5.48
CA TRP A 186 -9.70 -13.68 5.70
C TRP A 186 -9.32 -14.57 4.52
N GLY A 187 -8.03 -14.85 4.42
CA GLY A 187 -7.47 -15.79 3.45
C GLY A 187 -6.75 -16.96 4.12
N GLU A 188 -6.41 -17.95 3.33
CA GLU A 188 -5.69 -19.15 3.77
C GLU A 188 -4.42 -19.32 2.94
N ILE A 189 -3.28 -19.57 3.61
CA ILE A 189 -2.04 -19.91 2.92
C ILE A 189 -2.20 -21.28 2.27
N VAL A 190 -1.82 -21.36 1.00
CA VAL A 190 -1.75 -22.62 0.24
C VAL A 190 -0.29 -23.04 0.17
N LEU A 191 0.01 -24.20 0.74
CA LEU A 191 1.35 -24.81 0.74
C LEU A 191 1.57 -25.64 -0.52
#